data_1dda8f239f76f29d63703b6cb47f4d35
#
_entry.id   1dda8f239f76f29d63703b6cb47f4d35
#
_cell.length_a   1.000
_cell.length_b   1.000
_cell.length_c   1.000
_cell.angle_alpha   90.00
_cell.angle_beta   90.00
_cell.angle_gamma   90.00
#
_symmetry.space_group_name_H-M   'P 1'
#
loop_
_entity.id
_entity.type
_entity.pdbx_description
1 polymer ?
#
loop_
_entity_poly.entity_id
_entity_poly.type
_entity_poly.pdbx_seq_one_letter_code
_entity_poly.pdbx_strand_id
1 'polypeptide(L)'
;MTMAKPHEVTINQQYQVLAPYQTQISQRLDSVSPLLDHIFKQLKQKSLPANLVLVPMLESSYNPKAVSHANAAGLWQLIPATATRFGLQVSDKQDERFDTKASTQAAIRYLEFLYNKFDQDIALTLAAYNAGEGRVARAIKKADSRDFTALTLPKETQQYVNRFYALERLVNIQQLRTDSFQPLLLFANQSSIYAEPLIDLSRLPPLVEL
;
A
#
# COMPACT_ATOMS: atom_id res chain seq x y z
N MET A 1 -25.20 -0.89 -2.01
CA MET A 1 -24.55 -2.16 -2.37
C MET A 1 -23.43 -2.41 -1.37
N THR A 2 -23.46 -3.52 -0.66
CA THR A 2 -22.38 -3.89 0.26
C THR A 2 -21.18 -4.30 -0.59
N MET A 3 -20.07 -3.56 -0.50
CA MET A 3 -18.83 -3.91 -1.20
C MET A 3 -18.32 -5.24 -0.66
N ALA A 4 -18.04 -6.20 -1.56
CA ALA A 4 -17.64 -7.53 -1.15
C ALA A 4 -16.17 -7.50 -0.69
N LYS A 5 -15.96 -7.64 0.61
CA LYS A 5 -14.64 -7.90 1.18
C LYS A 5 -14.22 -9.35 0.86
N PRO A 6 -12.91 -9.64 0.85
CA PRO A 6 -12.43 -11.02 0.81
C PRO A 6 -13.04 -11.89 1.91
N HIS A 7 -13.01 -13.20 1.72
CA HIS A 7 -13.54 -14.13 2.73
C HIS A 7 -12.77 -14.03 4.05
N GLU A 8 -13.51 -14.02 5.17
CA GLU A 8 -12.93 -13.94 6.52
C GLU A 8 -11.85 -15.00 6.78
N VAL A 9 -12.03 -16.22 6.24
CA VAL A 9 -11.07 -17.31 6.37
C VAL A 9 -9.73 -16.95 5.75
N THR A 10 -9.73 -16.37 4.54
CA THR A 10 -8.50 -15.99 3.83
C THR A 10 -7.81 -14.77 4.46
N ILE A 11 -8.60 -13.83 4.98
CA ILE A 11 -8.07 -12.70 5.77
C ILE A 11 -7.41 -13.23 7.05
N ASN A 12 -8.06 -14.16 7.76
CA ASN A 12 -7.52 -14.74 8.99
C ASN A 12 -6.21 -15.51 8.75
N GLN A 13 -6.08 -16.21 7.62
CA GLN A 13 -4.81 -16.87 7.24
C GLN A 13 -3.68 -15.82 7.14
N GLN A 14 -3.90 -14.68 6.49
CA GLN A 14 -2.91 -13.62 6.39
C GLN A 14 -2.69 -12.91 7.75
N TYR A 15 -3.72 -12.78 8.56
CA TYR A 15 -3.60 -12.24 9.92
C TYR A 15 -2.64 -13.08 10.77
N GLN A 16 -2.76 -14.41 10.75
CA GLN A 16 -1.86 -15.31 11.48
C GLN A 16 -0.40 -15.19 11.01
N VAL A 17 -0.18 -14.87 9.73
CA VAL A 17 1.17 -14.59 9.21
C VAL A 17 1.73 -13.28 9.73
N LEU A 18 0.90 -12.24 9.85
CA LEU A 18 1.33 -10.89 10.26
C LEU A 18 1.36 -10.69 11.78
N ALA A 19 0.50 -11.38 12.54
CA ALA A 19 0.34 -11.20 13.98
C ALA A 19 1.66 -11.30 14.79
N PRO A 20 2.58 -12.25 14.49
CA PRO A 20 3.89 -12.31 15.16
C PRO A 20 4.74 -11.04 14.99
N TYR A 21 4.49 -10.25 13.96
CA TYR A 21 5.23 -9.03 13.62
C TYR A 21 4.50 -7.74 14.05
N GLN A 22 3.43 -7.83 14.85
CA GLN A 22 2.61 -6.68 15.25
C GLN A 22 3.45 -5.55 15.87
N THR A 23 4.36 -5.88 16.78
CA THR A 23 5.24 -4.91 17.43
C THR A 23 6.13 -4.19 16.42
N GLN A 24 6.76 -4.92 15.51
CA GLN A 24 7.63 -4.36 14.47
C GLN A 24 6.82 -3.48 13.49
N ILE A 25 5.61 -3.90 13.13
CA ILE A 25 4.70 -3.12 12.29
C ILE A 25 4.35 -1.81 12.98
N SER A 26 3.98 -1.82 14.28
CA SER A 26 3.68 -0.62 15.04
C SER A 26 4.89 0.30 15.13
N GLN A 27 6.06 -0.22 15.51
CA GLN A 27 7.30 0.55 15.58
C GLN A 27 7.66 1.19 14.23
N ARG A 28 7.41 0.48 13.12
CA ARG A 28 7.64 1.03 11.79
C ARG A 28 6.70 2.19 11.49
N LEU A 29 5.42 2.05 11.79
CA LEU A 29 4.43 3.12 11.61
C LEU A 29 4.79 4.34 12.46
N ASP A 30 5.18 4.14 13.73
CA ASP A 30 5.60 5.22 14.62
C ASP A 30 6.84 5.96 14.07
N SER A 31 7.81 5.21 13.53
CA SER A 31 9.05 5.78 12.97
C SER A 31 8.83 6.65 11.73
N VAL A 32 7.69 6.50 11.05
CA VAL A 32 7.33 7.26 9.84
C VAL A 32 6.13 8.18 10.04
N SER A 33 5.79 8.49 11.29
CA SER A 33 4.62 9.31 11.65
C SER A 33 4.48 10.61 10.83
N PRO A 34 5.52 11.45 10.60
CA PRO A 34 5.39 12.65 9.77
C PRO A 34 5.00 12.33 8.31
N LEU A 35 5.44 11.18 7.79
CA LEU A 35 5.06 10.71 6.46
C LEU A 35 3.61 10.23 6.43
N LEU A 36 3.15 9.53 7.48
CA LEU A 36 1.75 9.12 7.60
C LEU A 36 0.82 10.32 7.56
N ASP A 37 1.16 11.41 8.28
CA ASP A 37 0.38 12.66 8.25
C ASP A 37 0.29 13.25 6.87
N HIS A 38 1.41 13.28 6.17
CA HIS A 38 1.43 13.75 4.79
C HIS A 38 0.51 12.90 3.89
N ILE A 39 0.57 11.57 4.01
CA ILE A 39 -0.26 10.64 3.24
C ILE A 39 -1.73 10.81 3.62
N PHE A 40 -2.09 10.86 4.91
CA PHE A 40 -3.47 11.10 5.36
C PHE A 40 -4.05 12.40 4.80
N LYS A 41 -3.26 13.47 4.81
CA LYS A 41 -3.68 14.75 4.23
C LYS A 41 -3.97 14.62 2.73
N GLN A 42 -3.11 13.94 1.98
CA GLN A 42 -3.29 13.71 0.55
C GLN A 42 -4.53 12.83 0.27
N LEU A 43 -4.71 11.73 1.01
CA LEU A 43 -5.88 10.87 0.90
C LEU A 43 -7.18 11.66 1.15
N LYS A 44 -7.21 12.46 2.22
CA LYS A 44 -8.36 13.31 2.56
C LYS A 44 -8.68 14.33 1.44
N GLN A 45 -7.68 14.98 0.86
CA GLN A 45 -7.85 15.95 -0.23
C GLN A 45 -8.48 15.33 -1.48
N LYS A 46 -8.28 14.01 -1.67
CA LYS A 46 -8.80 13.24 -2.80
C LYS A 46 -10.05 12.43 -2.44
N SER A 47 -10.60 12.62 -1.25
CA SER A 47 -11.76 11.85 -0.74
C SER A 47 -11.55 10.34 -0.79
N LEU A 48 -10.30 9.90 -0.62
CA LEU A 48 -9.91 8.51 -0.57
C LEU A 48 -10.01 7.93 0.86
N PRO A 49 -10.30 6.63 0.99
CA PRO A 49 -10.33 5.96 2.30
C PRO A 49 -9.00 6.07 3.03
N ALA A 50 -9.05 6.40 4.33
CA ALA A 50 -7.87 6.61 5.15
C ALA A 50 -6.99 5.36 5.31
N ASN A 51 -7.60 4.15 5.25
CA ASN A 51 -6.88 2.88 5.35
C ASN A 51 -5.88 2.65 4.20
N LEU A 52 -6.03 3.33 3.05
CA LEU A 52 -5.06 3.27 1.96
C LEU A 52 -3.67 3.82 2.36
N VAL A 53 -3.55 4.48 3.53
CA VAL A 53 -2.26 4.79 4.14
C VAL A 53 -1.40 3.54 4.35
N LEU A 54 -2.00 2.37 4.50
CA LEU A 54 -1.30 1.09 4.71
C LEU A 54 -0.67 0.49 3.44
N VAL A 55 -0.97 1.01 2.25
CA VAL A 55 -0.41 0.50 0.99
C VAL A 55 1.12 0.50 1.00
N PRO A 56 1.84 1.57 1.39
CA PRO A 56 3.30 1.55 1.44
C PRO A 56 3.88 0.51 2.42
N MET A 57 3.14 0.11 3.45
CA MET A 57 3.57 -0.96 4.34
C MET A 57 3.67 -2.29 3.58
N LEU A 58 2.70 -2.60 2.72
CA LEU A 58 2.69 -3.81 1.90
C LEU A 58 3.72 -3.76 0.77
N GLU A 59 3.94 -2.59 0.19
CA GLU A 59 4.79 -2.41 -0.98
C GLU A 59 6.29 -2.42 -0.61
N SER A 60 6.66 -1.73 0.44
CA SER A 60 8.07 -1.47 0.76
C SER A 60 8.37 -1.41 2.26
N SER A 61 7.42 -1.68 3.13
CA SER A 61 7.53 -1.36 4.57
C SER A 61 7.92 0.11 4.80
N TYR A 62 7.39 1.01 3.99
CA TYR A 62 7.73 2.43 3.97
C TYR A 62 9.21 2.73 3.65
N ASN A 63 9.90 1.85 2.92
CA ASN A 63 11.27 2.10 2.47
C ASN A 63 11.27 2.89 1.14
N PRO A 64 11.73 4.16 1.14
CA PRO A 64 11.74 4.98 -0.08
C PRO A 64 12.81 4.54 -1.08
N LYS A 65 13.73 3.65 -0.70
CA LYS A 65 14.83 3.16 -1.55
C LYS A 65 14.58 1.72 -2.06
N ALA A 66 13.42 1.13 -1.78
CA ALA A 66 13.12 -0.24 -2.20
C ALA A 66 13.06 -0.36 -3.73
N VAL A 67 13.60 -1.45 -4.26
CA VAL A 67 13.53 -1.82 -5.68
C VAL A 67 13.19 -3.30 -5.77
N SER A 68 12.18 -3.63 -6.57
CA SER A 68 11.79 -5.01 -6.84
C SER A 68 12.49 -5.58 -8.08
N HIS A 69 12.48 -6.90 -8.23
CA HIS A 69 12.97 -7.56 -9.47
C HIS A 69 12.20 -7.11 -10.72
N ALA A 70 10.93 -6.73 -10.58
CA ALA A 70 10.09 -6.21 -11.66
C ALA A 70 10.32 -4.72 -11.95
N ASN A 71 11.42 -4.11 -11.43
CA ASN A 71 11.72 -2.69 -11.58
C ASN A 71 10.63 -1.75 -11.01
N ALA A 72 9.85 -2.21 -10.05
CA ALA A 72 9.05 -1.32 -9.23
C ALA A 72 9.97 -0.65 -8.20
N ALA A 73 9.78 0.63 -7.91
CA ALA A 73 10.72 1.39 -7.09
C ALA A 73 10.04 2.35 -6.10
N GLY A 74 10.79 2.60 -5.02
CA GLY A 74 10.46 3.59 -4.00
C GLY A 74 9.40 3.12 -3.02
N LEU A 75 8.93 4.06 -2.22
CA LEU A 75 7.93 3.90 -1.17
C LEU A 75 6.67 3.15 -1.63
N TRP A 76 6.20 3.47 -2.83
CA TRP A 76 4.94 3.04 -3.41
C TRP A 76 5.10 1.92 -4.44
N GLN A 77 6.32 1.43 -4.68
CA GLN A 77 6.63 0.41 -5.66
C GLN A 77 5.98 0.65 -7.03
N LEU A 78 6.10 1.88 -7.53
CA LEU A 78 5.59 2.23 -8.85
C LEU A 78 6.52 1.67 -9.94
N ILE A 79 5.96 0.97 -10.93
CA ILE A 79 6.70 0.63 -12.15
C ILE A 79 6.88 1.88 -13.02
N PRO A 80 7.94 1.96 -13.88
CA PRO A 80 8.24 3.15 -14.68
C PRO A 80 7.05 3.70 -15.46
N ALA A 81 6.32 2.81 -16.15
CA ALA A 81 5.16 3.20 -16.95
C ALA A 81 4.05 3.86 -16.13
N THR A 82 3.74 3.32 -14.94
CA THR A 82 2.76 3.90 -14.02
C THR A 82 3.28 5.23 -13.47
N ALA A 83 4.52 5.28 -13.04
CA ALA A 83 5.16 6.49 -12.51
C ALA A 83 5.07 7.65 -13.52
N THR A 84 5.49 7.43 -14.75
CA THR A 84 5.44 8.42 -15.83
C THR A 84 4.00 8.84 -16.16
N ARG A 85 3.08 7.88 -16.24
CA ARG A 85 1.65 8.17 -16.49
C ARG A 85 1.05 9.10 -15.44
N PHE A 86 1.49 8.99 -14.21
CA PHE A 86 1.01 9.81 -13.08
C PHE A 86 1.95 10.97 -12.73
N GLY A 87 2.84 11.36 -13.65
CA GLY A 87 3.55 12.63 -13.67
C GLY A 87 4.91 12.63 -13.00
N LEU A 88 5.56 11.46 -12.83
CA LEU A 88 6.94 11.37 -12.38
C LEU A 88 7.90 11.31 -13.58
N GLN A 89 9.07 11.89 -13.40
CA GLN A 89 10.20 11.67 -14.29
C GLN A 89 10.91 10.37 -13.89
N VAL A 90 11.14 9.49 -14.87
CA VAL A 90 11.87 8.24 -14.68
C VAL A 90 12.87 8.09 -15.82
N SER A 91 14.13 8.33 -15.50
CA SER A 91 15.26 8.21 -16.43
C SER A 91 16.51 7.81 -15.66
N ASP A 92 17.58 7.44 -16.38
CA ASP A 92 18.88 7.09 -15.77
C ASP A 92 19.52 8.27 -15.00
N LYS A 93 19.15 9.51 -15.32
CA LYS A 93 19.66 10.71 -14.66
C LYS A 93 18.83 11.14 -13.46
N GLN A 94 17.53 10.82 -13.47
CA GLN A 94 16.60 11.24 -12.43
C GLN A 94 15.44 10.25 -12.36
N ASP A 95 15.22 9.69 -11.18
CA ASP A 95 14.13 8.78 -10.91
C ASP A 95 13.34 9.27 -9.69
N GLU A 96 12.23 9.97 -9.96
CA GLU A 96 11.39 10.57 -8.93
C GLU A 96 10.55 9.55 -8.14
N ARG A 97 10.62 8.25 -8.49
CA ARG A 97 10.00 7.19 -7.70
C ARG A 97 10.64 7.08 -6.31
N PHE A 98 11.91 7.50 -6.18
CA PHE A 98 12.63 7.56 -4.91
C PHE A 98 12.40 8.85 -4.12
N ASP A 99 11.84 9.89 -4.74
CA ASP A 99 11.41 11.08 -4.02
C ASP A 99 10.09 10.79 -3.30
N THR A 100 10.12 10.80 -1.98
CA THR A 100 8.98 10.44 -1.13
C THR A 100 7.77 11.35 -1.38
N LYS A 101 8.00 12.64 -1.60
CA LYS A 101 6.91 13.60 -1.80
C LYS A 101 6.31 13.49 -3.20
N ALA A 102 7.15 13.47 -4.22
CA ALA A 102 6.71 13.34 -5.61
C ALA A 102 6.01 11.99 -5.85
N SER A 103 6.63 10.89 -5.40
CA SER A 103 6.06 9.55 -5.54
C SER A 103 4.74 9.38 -4.77
N THR A 104 4.59 10.01 -3.59
CA THR A 104 3.32 10.01 -2.86
C THR A 104 2.23 10.71 -3.66
N GLN A 105 2.49 11.87 -4.24
CA GLN A 105 1.50 12.58 -5.06
C GLN A 105 1.08 11.75 -6.29
N ALA A 106 2.02 11.08 -6.94
CA ALA A 106 1.74 10.22 -8.09
C ALA A 106 0.92 8.99 -7.70
N ALA A 107 1.30 8.31 -6.61
CA ALA A 107 0.60 7.14 -6.11
C ALA A 107 -0.84 7.47 -5.66
N ILE A 108 -1.05 8.60 -5.00
CA ILE A 108 -2.40 9.05 -4.61
C ILE A 108 -3.26 9.36 -5.85
N ARG A 109 -2.70 9.96 -6.92
CA ARG A 109 -3.42 10.12 -8.20
C ARG A 109 -3.75 8.77 -8.85
N TYR A 110 -2.84 7.80 -8.78
CA TYR A 110 -3.08 6.45 -9.28
C TYR A 110 -4.17 5.75 -8.48
N LEU A 111 -4.12 5.81 -7.15
CA LEU A 111 -5.16 5.26 -6.27
C LEU A 111 -6.53 5.91 -6.52
N GLU A 112 -6.58 7.24 -6.69
CA GLU A 112 -7.80 7.99 -7.04
C GLU A 112 -8.37 7.49 -8.38
N PHE A 113 -7.52 7.36 -9.40
CA PHE A 113 -7.92 6.81 -10.70
C PHE A 113 -8.51 5.40 -10.57
N LEU A 114 -7.84 4.51 -9.83
CA LEU A 114 -8.30 3.13 -9.64
C LEU A 114 -9.61 3.07 -8.84
N TYR A 115 -9.68 3.83 -7.75
CA TYR A 115 -10.84 3.88 -6.87
C TYR A 115 -12.10 4.33 -7.62
N ASN A 116 -11.97 5.38 -8.43
CA ASN A 116 -13.06 5.85 -9.28
C ASN A 116 -13.41 4.85 -10.40
N LYS A 117 -12.40 4.20 -11.02
CA LYS A 117 -12.59 3.21 -12.07
C LYS A 117 -13.36 1.97 -11.59
N PHE A 118 -13.17 1.59 -10.34
CA PHE A 118 -13.78 0.42 -9.75
C PHE A 118 -14.93 0.75 -8.77
N ASP A 119 -15.63 1.86 -9.00
CA ASP A 119 -16.84 2.29 -8.28
C ASP A 119 -16.64 2.33 -6.76
N GLN A 120 -15.46 2.84 -6.34
CA GLN A 120 -15.07 3.00 -4.94
C GLN A 120 -14.91 1.68 -4.16
N ASP A 121 -14.76 0.55 -4.85
CA ASP A 121 -14.46 -0.73 -4.24
C ASP A 121 -12.97 -0.83 -3.88
N ILE A 122 -12.68 -0.97 -2.58
CA ILE A 122 -11.31 -1.04 -2.04
C ILE A 122 -10.61 -2.33 -2.50
N ALA A 123 -11.31 -3.48 -2.48
CA ALA A 123 -10.71 -4.76 -2.84
C ALA A 123 -10.29 -4.77 -4.32
N LEU A 124 -11.16 -4.27 -5.21
CA LEU A 124 -10.85 -4.14 -6.64
C LEU A 124 -9.77 -3.08 -6.90
N THR A 125 -9.78 -1.97 -6.15
CA THR A 125 -8.72 -0.93 -6.21
C THR A 125 -7.36 -1.51 -5.88
N LEU A 126 -7.25 -2.23 -4.78
CA LEU A 126 -6.01 -2.89 -4.33
C LEU A 126 -5.57 -3.98 -5.30
N ALA A 127 -6.50 -4.80 -5.79
CA ALA A 127 -6.20 -5.81 -6.81
C ALA A 127 -5.66 -5.17 -8.09
N ALA A 128 -6.22 -4.02 -8.50
CA ALA A 128 -5.77 -3.30 -9.67
C ALA A 128 -4.45 -2.57 -9.46
N TYR A 129 -4.17 -2.09 -8.25
CA TYR A 129 -2.88 -1.53 -7.89
C TYR A 129 -1.75 -2.57 -8.04
N ASN A 130 -1.98 -3.78 -7.52
CA ASN A 130 -1.02 -4.88 -7.56
C ASN A 130 -0.91 -5.52 -8.97
N ALA A 131 -2.03 -5.84 -9.63
CA ALA A 131 -2.04 -6.63 -10.86
C ALA A 131 -2.24 -5.82 -12.15
N GLY A 132 -2.50 -4.52 -12.03
CA GLY A 132 -2.86 -3.64 -13.13
C GLY A 132 -4.37 -3.64 -13.43
N GLU A 133 -4.90 -2.45 -13.71
CA GLU A 133 -6.35 -2.24 -13.92
C GLU A 133 -6.92 -3.02 -15.11
N GLY A 134 -6.11 -3.27 -16.15
CA GLY A 134 -6.54 -4.03 -17.31
C GLY A 134 -6.82 -5.49 -17.00
N ARG A 135 -6.03 -6.10 -16.12
CA ARG A 135 -6.23 -7.50 -15.67
C ARG A 135 -7.50 -7.64 -14.85
N VAL A 136 -7.71 -6.74 -13.90
CA VAL A 136 -8.92 -6.74 -13.06
C VAL A 136 -10.17 -6.51 -13.90
N ALA A 137 -10.15 -5.54 -14.84
CA ALA A 137 -11.27 -5.29 -15.73
C ALA A 137 -11.63 -6.52 -16.58
N ARG A 138 -10.63 -7.25 -17.10
CA ARG A 138 -10.87 -8.50 -17.84
C ARG A 138 -11.44 -9.61 -16.93
N ALA A 139 -10.97 -9.72 -15.70
CA ALA A 139 -11.48 -10.69 -14.73
C ALA A 139 -12.96 -10.43 -14.38
N ILE A 140 -13.33 -9.16 -14.15
CA ILE A 140 -14.71 -8.72 -13.94
C ILE A 140 -15.59 -9.12 -15.15
N LYS A 141 -15.16 -8.80 -16.37
CA LYS A 141 -15.91 -9.15 -17.59
C LYS A 141 -16.08 -10.67 -17.74
N LYS A 142 -15.04 -11.45 -17.41
CA LYS A 142 -15.06 -12.91 -17.53
C LYS A 142 -15.98 -13.56 -16.49
N ALA A 143 -16.01 -13.03 -15.27
CA ALA A 143 -16.81 -13.54 -14.18
C ALA A 143 -18.27 -13.04 -14.22
N ASP A 144 -18.56 -12.05 -15.06
CA ASP A 144 -19.81 -11.27 -15.04
C ASP A 144 -20.19 -10.80 -13.62
N SER A 145 -19.17 -10.44 -12.85
CA SER A 145 -19.29 -10.07 -11.45
C SER A 145 -18.23 -9.07 -11.05
N ARG A 146 -18.58 -8.15 -10.15
CA ARG A 146 -17.64 -7.23 -9.48
C ARG A 146 -17.28 -7.68 -8.07
N ASP A 147 -17.81 -8.81 -7.64
CA ASP A 147 -17.40 -9.40 -6.36
C ASP A 147 -15.96 -9.92 -6.47
N PHE A 148 -15.04 -9.31 -5.70
CA PHE A 148 -13.63 -9.71 -5.68
C PHE A 148 -13.45 -11.22 -5.47
N THR A 149 -14.32 -11.84 -4.65
CA THR A 149 -14.23 -13.28 -4.33
C THR A 149 -14.61 -14.19 -5.51
N ALA A 150 -15.36 -13.68 -6.46
CA ALA A 150 -15.74 -14.40 -7.68
C ALA A 150 -14.70 -14.27 -8.80
N LEU A 151 -13.71 -13.36 -8.65
CA LEU A 151 -12.75 -13.09 -9.72
C LEU A 151 -11.61 -14.12 -9.75
N THR A 152 -11.28 -14.59 -10.94
CA THR A 152 -10.05 -15.36 -11.17
C THR A 152 -8.88 -14.40 -11.35
N LEU A 153 -8.16 -14.15 -10.26
CA LEU A 153 -6.97 -13.31 -10.20
C LEU A 153 -5.73 -14.14 -9.81
N PRO A 154 -4.50 -13.68 -10.10
CA PRO A 154 -3.28 -14.33 -9.64
C PRO A 154 -3.33 -14.55 -8.12
N LYS A 155 -2.77 -15.66 -7.66
CA LYS A 155 -2.68 -16.00 -6.23
C LYS A 155 -2.01 -14.88 -5.42
N GLU A 156 -0.96 -14.29 -5.96
CA GLU A 156 -0.28 -13.13 -5.42
C GLU A 156 -1.24 -11.96 -5.16
N THR A 157 -2.03 -11.59 -6.18
CA THR A 157 -3.00 -10.49 -6.06
C THR A 157 -4.08 -10.78 -5.02
N GLN A 158 -4.55 -12.03 -4.97
CA GLN A 158 -5.51 -12.44 -3.94
C GLN A 158 -4.88 -12.34 -2.54
N GLN A 159 -3.64 -12.80 -2.37
CA GLN A 159 -2.91 -12.68 -1.11
C GLN A 159 -2.63 -11.22 -0.73
N TYR A 160 -2.28 -10.37 -1.69
CA TYR A 160 -2.06 -8.96 -1.47
C TYR A 160 -3.29 -8.27 -0.87
N VAL A 161 -4.47 -8.47 -1.48
CA VAL A 161 -5.72 -7.91 -0.99
C VAL A 161 -6.08 -8.47 0.39
N ASN A 162 -5.99 -9.78 0.60
CA ASN A 162 -6.23 -10.39 1.90
C ASN A 162 -5.27 -9.88 2.99
N ARG A 163 -4.00 -9.67 2.63
CA ARG A 163 -2.96 -9.14 3.53
C ARG A 163 -3.22 -7.68 3.91
N PHE A 164 -3.75 -6.88 3.00
CA PHE A 164 -4.19 -5.52 3.33
C PHE A 164 -5.27 -5.51 4.42
N TYR A 165 -6.31 -6.33 4.28
CA TYR A 165 -7.37 -6.42 5.28
C TYR A 165 -6.89 -7.03 6.61
N ALA A 166 -5.94 -7.95 6.56
CA ALA A 166 -5.28 -8.47 7.75
C ALA A 166 -4.45 -7.40 8.47
N LEU A 167 -3.70 -6.60 7.73
CA LEU A 167 -2.93 -5.47 8.26
C LEU A 167 -3.87 -4.40 8.86
N GLU A 168 -4.97 -4.08 8.20
CA GLU A 168 -6.00 -3.16 8.71
C GLU A 168 -6.57 -3.61 10.06
N ARG A 169 -6.66 -4.92 10.33
CA ARG A 169 -7.08 -5.45 11.64
C ARG A 169 -6.02 -5.33 12.72
N LEU A 170 -4.75 -5.42 12.34
CA LEU A 170 -3.63 -5.28 13.27
C LEU A 170 -3.38 -3.83 13.67
N VAL A 171 -3.75 -2.89 12.81
CA VAL A 171 -3.41 -1.47 12.95
C VAL A 171 -4.66 -0.65 13.24
N ASN A 172 -4.63 0.12 14.33
CA ASN A 172 -5.69 1.07 14.64
C ASN A 172 -5.49 2.38 13.84
N ILE A 173 -6.15 2.47 12.67
CA ILE A 173 -6.06 3.65 11.79
C ILE A 173 -6.48 4.94 12.49
N GLN A 174 -7.45 4.89 13.41
CA GLN A 174 -7.90 6.08 14.15
C GLN A 174 -6.81 6.58 15.09
N GLN A 175 -6.11 5.68 15.76
CA GLN A 175 -4.99 6.01 16.63
C GLN A 175 -3.84 6.63 15.83
N LEU A 176 -3.46 6.05 14.70
CA LEU A 176 -2.43 6.62 13.82
C LEU A 176 -2.72 8.07 13.41
N ARG A 177 -4.00 8.45 13.29
CA ARG A 177 -4.41 9.82 12.95
C ARG A 177 -4.38 10.77 14.13
N THR A 178 -4.53 10.28 15.35
CA THR A 178 -4.55 11.11 16.57
C THR A 178 -3.17 11.29 17.18
N ASP A 179 -2.29 10.30 17.05
CA ASP A 179 -0.92 10.38 17.55
C ASP A 179 -0.08 11.42 16.77
N SER A 180 -0.49 11.74 15.53
CA SER A 180 0.07 12.86 14.76
C SER A 180 -0.26 14.25 15.33
N PHE A 181 -1.12 14.34 16.33
CA PHE A 181 -1.45 15.57 17.06
C PHE A 181 -0.77 15.66 18.44
N GLN A 182 0.24 14.86 18.74
CA GLN A 182 1.00 15.08 19.97
C GLN A 182 1.74 16.42 19.91
N PRO A 183 1.53 17.33 20.89
CA PRO A 183 2.29 18.56 20.95
C PRO A 183 3.78 18.21 21.13
N LEU A 184 4.62 18.86 20.33
CA LEU A 184 6.07 18.82 20.37
C LEU A 184 6.63 18.52 21.77
N LEU A 185 7.04 17.31 22.02
CA LEU A 185 8.06 17.05 23.04
C LEU A 185 9.40 17.44 22.43
N LEU A 186 9.86 18.62 22.82
CA LEU A 186 11.04 19.34 22.35
C LEU A 186 12.38 18.66 22.69
N PHE A 187 12.50 17.36 22.76
CA PHE A 187 13.80 16.69 22.94
C PHE A 187 13.72 15.24 22.43
N ALA A 188 13.73 15.05 21.12
CA ALA A 188 14.10 13.75 20.55
C ALA A 188 15.29 13.96 19.62
N ASN A 189 16.43 13.39 19.98
CA ASN A 189 17.64 13.34 19.18
C ASN A 189 17.33 12.86 17.76
N GLN A 190 17.75 13.64 16.78
CA GLN A 190 17.84 13.23 15.39
C GLN A 190 18.88 12.10 15.27
N SER A 191 18.46 10.87 15.44
CA SER A 191 19.25 9.71 15.06
C SER A 191 18.53 8.95 13.96
N SER A 192 19.07 9.11 12.75
CA SER A 192 18.98 8.25 11.57
C SER A 192 17.58 7.81 11.13
N ILE A 193 16.98 8.64 10.28
CA ILE A 193 15.84 8.29 9.40
C ILE A 193 16.20 7.16 8.39
N TYR A 194 17.44 6.65 8.42
CA TYR A 194 18.01 5.69 7.48
C TYR A 194 18.40 4.35 8.13
N ALA A 195 17.73 3.95 9.21
CA ALA A 195 17.87 2.59 9.70
C ALA A 195 17.34 1.60 8.64
N GLU A 196 18.10 0.53 8.39
CA GLU A 196 17.68 -0.58 7.55
C GLU A 196 16.25 -1.03 7.91
N PRO A 197 15.45 -1.54 6.97
CA PRO A 197 14.09 -1.96 7.24
C PRO A 197 14.11 -2.95 8.40
N LEU A 198 13.46 -2.59 9.52
CA LEU A 198 13.36 -3.40 10.74
C LEU A 198 12.62 -4.73 10.48
N ILE A 199 11.96 -4.82 9.35
CA ILE A 199 11.37 -6.05 8.84
C ILE A 199 11.92 -6.24 7.44
N ASP A 200 12.76 -7.25 7.29
CA ASP A 200 13.09 -7.81 5.99
C ASP A 200 11.86 -8.62 5.53
N LEU A 201 10.94 -7.95 4.84
CA LEU A 201 9.77 -8.63 4.25
C LEU A 201 10.19 -9.59 3.11
N SER A 202 11.47 -9.56 2.68
CA SER A 202 12.01 -10.56 1.75
C SER A 202 12.12 -11.96 2.39
N ARG A 203 12.07 -12.04 3.73
CA ARG A 203 12.01 -13.31 4.49
C ARG A 203 10.58 -13.81 4.73
N LEU A 204 9.56 -13.00 4.47
CA LEU A 204 8.24 -13.54 4.27
C LEU A 204 8.30 -14.39 2.98
N PRO A 205 7.67 -15.58 2.93
CA PRO A 205 7.69 -16.38 1.71
C PRO A 205 7.35 -15.46 0.54
N PRO A 206 8.12 -15.52 -0.55
CA PRO A 206 8.02 -14.55 -1.62
C PRO A 206 6.56 -14.36 -2.01
N LEU A 207 6.14 -13.11 -2.10
CA LEU A 207 4.80 -12.76 -2.60
C LEU A 207 4.64 -13.22 -4.06
N VAL A 208 5.76 -13.59 -4.67
CA VAL A 208 5.88 -14.13 -6.02
C VAL A 208 6.91 -15.26 -5.99
N GLU A 209 6.50 -16.49 -6.26
CA GLU A 209 7.36 -17.48 -6.90
C GLU A 209 7.37 -17.13 -8.41
N LEU A 210 8.51 -16.67 -8.92
CA LEU A 210 8.76 -16.53 -10.35
C LEU A 210 9.00 -17.88 -10.97
#